data_14b12fb5d73cf628fcc5648f77a47ef5
#
_entry.id   14b12fb5d73cf628fcc5648f77a47ef5
#
_cell.length_a   1.000
_cell.length_b   1.000
_cell.length_c   1.000
_cell.angle_alpha   90.00
_cell.angle_beta   90.00
_cell.angle_gamma   90.00
#
_symmetry.space_group_name_H-M   'P 1'
#
loop_
_entity.id
_entity.type
_entity.pdbx_description
1 polymer ?
#
loop_
_entity_poly.entity_id
_entity_poly.type
_entity_poly.pdbx_seq_one_letter_code
_entity_poly.pdbx_strand_id
1 'polypeptide(L)'
;EKNLNMKKQRICIVGDGLSGLMTALALNKLGSLEVHLISRDNRHSKDKRTTAISASNYEFFYKVIDKLDKKLFWPSKKIDLFYETKDQTMNFLNFNEDSKNLMYVFENDKIKKILINEIKKKKIKTIKKNINELKDLDSYDMKILCLGRSSKVYQSIIDKRSLNKDYKEIAITGYVKHNLKNMNTAQYFLKDGPLAILPFSKNKFSFVWSVDKELLKKDINSFVKSKIYEVLKTKKIQISNQQSYPLMLNLKRTYYKNDI
;
A
#
# COMPACT_ATOMS: atom_id res chain seq x y z
N GLU A 1 7.93 -29.88 -38.47
CA GLU A 1 7.08 -29.24 -37.44
C GLU A 1 7.18 -27.74 -37.63
N LYS A 2 6.09 -27.12 -38.16
CA LYS A 2 6.00 -25.67 -38.28
C LYS A 2 5.79 -25.11 -36.89
N ASN A 3 6.84 -24.53 -36.27
CA ASN A 3 6.69 -23.61 -35.17
C ASN A 3 5.80 -22.43 -35.63
N LEU A 4 4.51 -22.52 -35.38
CA LEU A 4 3.60 -21.39 -35.45
C LEU A 4 4.08 -20.37 -34.42
N ASN A 5 4.85 -19.38 -34.85
CA ASN A 5 5.17 -18.20 -34.06
C ASN A 5 3.86 -17.48 -33.76
N MET A 6 3.11 -17.96 -32.76
CA MET A 6 1.92 -17.25 -32.29
C MET A 6 2.36 -15.88 -31.80
N LYS A 7 1.84 -14.84 -32.44
CA LYS A 7 2.08 -13.45 -32.04
C LYS A 7 1.67 -13.30 -30.59
N LYS A 8 2.62 -12.90 -29.70
CA LYS A 8 2.33 -12.68 -28.31
C LYS A 8 1.29 -11.55 -28.15
N GLN A 9 0.34 -11.74 -27.25
CA GLN A 9 -0.57 -10.67 -26.87
C GLN A 9 0.20 -9.54 -26.19
N ARG A 10 -0.06 -8.31 -26.61
CA ARG A 10 0.58 -7.12 -26.07
C ARG A 10 -0.27 -6.50 -24.99
N ILE A 11 0.28 -6.48 -23.78
CA ILE A 11 -0.42 -5.96 -22.60
C ILE A 11 0.33 -4.73 -22.07
N CYS A 12 -0.39 -3.66 -21.80
CA CYS A 12 0.18 -2.53 -21.09
C CYS A 12 -0.34 -2.43 -19.64
N ILE A 13 0.57 -2.13 -18.74
CA ILE A 13 0.25 -1.77 -17.35
C ILE A 13 0.56 -0.29 -17.18
N VAL A 14 -0.45 0.50 -16.85
CA VAL A 14 -0.33 1.95 -16.69
C VAL A 14 -0.25 2.32 -15.21
N GLY A 15 0.93 2.75 -14.78
CA GLY A 15 1.25 3.13 -13.41
C GLY A 15 2.38 2.29 -12.80
N ASP A 16 3.36 2.96 -12.23
CA ASP A 16 4.56 2.39 -11.61
C ASP A 16 4.52 2.40 -10.08
N GLY A 17 3.32 2.33 -9.51
CA GLY A 17 3.09 2.04 -8.09
C GLY A 17 3.39 0.57 -7.78
N LEU A 18 3.33 0.19 -6.50
CA LEU A 18 3.59 -1.20 -6.07
C LEU A 18 2.72 -2.21 -6.84
N SER A 19 1.42 -1.92 -7.01
CA SER A 19 0.49 -2.80 -7.74
C SER A 19 0.90 -2.95 -9.19
N GLY A 20 1.18 -1.84 -9.90
CA GLY A 20 1.56 -1.91 -11.32
C GLY A 20 2.86 -2.64 -11.56
N LEU A 21 3.88 -2.40 -10.74
CA LEU A 21 5.16 -3.09 -10.80
C LEU A 21 5.00 -4.60 -10.55
N MET A 22 4.23 -4.98 -9.51
CA MET A 22 3.95 -6.40 -9.21
C MET A 22 3.17 -7.08 -10.32
N THR A 23 2.14 -6.41 -10.87
CA THR A 23 1.35 -6.92 -11.99
C THR A 23 2.23 -7.16 -13.23
N ALA A 24 3.11 -6.21 -13.56
CA ALA A 24 4.02 -6.34 -14.68
C ALA A 24 4.97 -7.55 -14.53
N LEU A 25 5.54 -7.73 -13.34
CA LEU A 25 6.41 -8.86 -13.04
C LEU A 25 5.67 -10.20 -13.09
N ALA A 26 4.46 -10.25 -12.51
CA ALA A 26 3.64 -11.45 -12.48
C ALA A 26 3.24 -11.90 -13.89
N LEU A 27 2.74 -10.97 -14.72
CA LEU A 27 2.34 -11.28 -16.10
C LEU A 27 3.53 -11.65 -17.00
N ASN A 28 4.67 -10.98 -16.80
CA ASN A 28 5.89 -11.33 -17.54
C ASN A 28 6.37 -12.77 -17.28
N LYS A 29 6.08 -13.32 -16.09
CA LYS A 29 6.41 -14.74 -15.78
C LYS A 29 5.64 -15.76 -16.64
N LEU A 30 4.50 -15.39 -17.18
CA LEU A 30 3.70 -16.29 -18.03
C LEU A 30 4.40 -16.62 -19.36
N GLY A 31 5.36 -15.78 -19.81
CA GLY A 31 6.17 -16.04 -21.00
C GLY A 31 5.44 -15.89 -22.34
N SER A 32 4.12 -16.07 -22.36
CA SER A 32 3.25 -15.96 -23.55
C SER A 32 2.83 -14.53 -23.89
N LEU A 33 3.13 -13.56 -23.02
CA LEU A 33 2.70 -12.18 -23.13
C LEU A 33 3.88 -11.24 -23.42
N GLU A 34 3.62 -10.18 -24.19
CA GLU A 34 4.51 -9.05 -24.34
C GLU A 34 4.05 -7.94 -23.41
N VAL A 35 4.74 -7.76 -22.28
CA VAL A 35 4.33 -6.86 -21.20
C VAL A 35 5.08 -5.54 -21.28
N HIS A 36 4.35 -4.43 -21.36
CA HIS A 36 4.89 -3.08 -21.31
C HIS A 36 4.41 -2.34 -20.04
N LEU A 37 5.32 -1.68 -19.34
CA LEU A 37 5.00 -0.82 -18.21
C LEU A 37 5.01 0.64 -18.66
N ILE A 38 3.91 1.35 -18.49
CA ILE A 38 3.79 2.77 -18.80
C ILE A 38 3.79 3.57 -17.50
N SER A 39 4.77 4.45 -17.34
CA SER A 39 4.91 5.29 -16.16
C SER A 39 4.93 6.77 -16.53
N ARG A 40 4.48 7.61 -15.60
CA ARG A 40 4.57 9.06 -15.78
C ARG A 40 6.03 9.51 -15.69
N ASP A 41 6.34 10.61 -16.35
CA ASP A 41 7.66 11.24 -16.30
C ASP A 41 7.87 12.09 -15.04
N ASN A 42 7.24 11.75 -13.94
CA ASN A 42 7.36 12.49 -12.69
C ASN A 42 8.51 11.97 -11.82
N ARG A 43 9.24 12.89 -11.21
CA ARG A 43 10.21 12.58 -10.16
C ARG A 43 9.50 11.81 -9.04
N HIS A 44 9.96 10.61 -8.75
CA HIS A 44 9.39 9.77 -7.70
C HIS A 44 9.52 10.47 -6.33
N SER A 45 8.45 10.97 -5.79
CA SER A 45 8.41 11.29 -4.36
C SER A 45 8.60 9.98 -3.58
N LYS A 46 9.44 10.01 -2.56
CA LYS A 46 9.65 8.86 -1.67
C LYS A 46 8.34 8.54 -0.95
N ASP A 47 7.84 7.33 -1.12
CA ASP A 47 6.67 6.87 -0.39
C ASP A 47 7.10 6.40 1.01
N LYS A 48 7.00 7.29 1.98
CA LYS A 48 7.37 7.05 3.38
C LYS A 48 6.31 6.28 4.18
N ARG A 49 5.44 5.53 3.52
CA ARG A 49 4.45 4.67 4.18
C ARG A 49 4.95 3.25 4.34
N THR A 50 4.31 2.53 5.23
CA THR A 50 4.40 1.07 5.29
C THR A 50 3.11 0.46 4.74
N THR A 51 3.19 -0.78 4.34
CA THR A 51 2.04 -1.60 3.95
C THR A 51 2.06 -2.90 4.73
N ALA A 52 0.90 -3.28 5.24
CA ALA A 52 0.66 -4.60 5.81
C ALA A 52 -0.02 -5.49 4.77
N ILE A 53 0.48 -6.71 4.60
CA ILE A 53 -0.08 -7.70 3.68
C ILE A 53 -0.35 -9.01 4.40
N SER A 54 -1.35 -9.77 3.91
CA SER A 54 -1.64 -11.11 4.39
C SER A 54 -0.51 -12.10 4.07
N ALA A 55 -0.50 -13.25 4.74
CA ALA A 55 0.44 -14.33 4.45
C ALA A 55 0.36 -14.79 2.99
N SER A 56 -0.84 -14.90 2.40
CA SER A 56 -1.01 -15.28 1.00
C SER A 56 -0.40 -14.27 0.02
N ASN A 57 -0.54 -12.97 0.30
CA ASN A 57 0.11 -11.93 -0.51
C ASN A 57 1.64 -11.96 -0.36
N TYR A 58 2.13 -12.26 0.85
CA TYR A 58 3.56 -12.45 1.08
C TYR A 58 4.12 -13.61 0.24
N GLU A 59 3.44 -14.75 0.24
CA GLU A 59 3.81 -15.90 -0.61
C GLU A 59 3.76 -15.54 -2.11
N PHE A 60 2.77 -14.75 -2.52
CA PHE A 60 2.69 -14.27 -3.90
C PHE A 60 3.92 -13.44 -4.30
N PHE A 61 4.42 -12.55 -3.42
CA PHE A 61 5.67 -11.83 -3.67
C PHE A 61 6.84 -12.79 -3.96
N TYR A 62 6.96 -13.86 -3.18
CA TYR A 62 8.02 -14.87 -3.38
C TYR A 62 7.84 -15.69 -4.66
N LYS A 63 6.61 -15.92 -5.09
CA LYS A 63 6.34 -16.57 -6.38
C LYS A 63 6.71 -15.68 -7.56
N VAL A 64 6.63 -14.37 -7.42
CA VAL A 64 6.84 -13.41 -8.51
C VAL A 64 8.29 -12.93 -8.57
N ILE A 65 8.92 -12.68 -7.42
CA ILE A 65 10.25 -12.07 -7.34
C ILE A 65 11.29 -13.13 -6.98
N ASP A 66 12.25 -13.31 -7.86
CA ASP A 66 13.37 -14.21 -7.60
C ASP A 66 14.32 -13.57 -6.55
N LYS A 67 14.69 -14.29 -5.51
CA LYS A 67 15.65 -13.86 -4.47
C LYS A 67 15.20 -12.63 -3.67
N LEU A 68 13.96 -12.61 -3.22
CA LEU A 68 13.45 -11.58 -2.32
C LEU A 68 14.03 -11.78 -0.89
N ASP A 69 14.62 -10.73 -0.31
CA ASP A 69 15.13 -10.79 1.07
C ASP A 69 13.98 -10.81 2.09
N LYS A 70 13.90 -11.88 2.87
CA LYS A 70 12.87 -12.05 3.92
C LYS A 70 12.91 -10.95 4.98
N LYS A 71 14.08 -10.37 5.25
CA LYS A 71 14.28 -9.30 6.24
C LYS A 71 13.54 -8.00 5.90
N LEU A 72 13.08 -7.84 4.68
CA LEU A 72 12.29 -6.68 4.25
C LEU A 72 10.84 -6.71 4.78
N PHE A 73 10.38 -7.88 5.19
CA PHE A 73 9.03 -8.11 5.66
C PHE A 73 9.06 -8.44 7.16
N TRP A 74 8.47 -7.57 7.96
CA TRP A 74 8.37 -7.80 9.40
C TRP A 74 7.15 -8.68 9.69
N PRO A 75 7.34 -9.88 10.23
CA PRO A 75 6.25 -10.80 10.50
C PRO A 75 5.46 -10.37 11.74
N SER A 76 4.15 -10.57 11.72
CA SER A 76 3.28 -10.42 12.86
C SER A 76 2.45 -11.68 13.08
N LYS A 77 2.63 -12.33 14.23
CA LYS A 77 1.84 -13.49 14.67
C LYS A 77 0.65 -13.09 15.53
N LYS A 78 0.68 -11.86 16.04
CA LYS A 78 -0.31 -11.37 16.99
C LYS A 78 -0.81 -9.98 16.61
N ILE A 79 -2.12 -9.80 16.73
CA ILE A 79 -2.80 -8.50 16.58
C ILE A 79 -3.63 -8.27 17.84
N ASP A 80 -3.31 -7.21 18.56
CA ASP A 80 -4.01 -6.83 19.78
C ASP A 80 -5.02 -5.72 19.49
N LEU A 81 -6.27 -5.89 19.89
CA LEU A 81 -7.32 -4.89 19.75
C LEU A 81 -7.63 -4.25 21.10
N PHE A 82 -7.64 -2.92 21.10
CA PHE A 82 -7.91 -2.10 22.28
C PHE A 82 -9.06 -1.14 22.01
N TYR A 83 -9.84 -0.82 23.03
CA TYR A 83 -10.79 0.28 22.99
C TYR A 83 -10.51 1.27 24.12
N GLU A 84 -10.87 2.52 23.90
CA GLU A 84 -10.70 3.59 24.87
C GLU A 84 -11.94 3.69 25.77
N THR A 85 -11.71 3.63 27.10
CA THR A 85 -12.70 3.95 28.12
C THR A 85 -12.55 5.41 28.57
N LYS A 86 -13.26 5.80 29.62
CA LYS A 86 -13.09 7.15 30.22
C LYS A 86 -11.70 7.34 30.81
N ASP A 87 -11.12 6.27 31.38
CA ASP A 87 -9.92 6.36 32.20
C ASP A 87 -8.69 5.69 31.58
N GLN A 88 -8.89 4.74 30.64
CA GLN A 88 -7.79 3.98 30.07
C GLN A 88 -8.14 3.29 28.75
N THR A 89 -7.13 2.75 28.09
CA THR A 89 -7.33 1.79 26.99
C THR A 89 -7.33 0.36 27.51
N MET A 90 -8.32 -0.44 27.09
CA MET A 90 -8.46 -1.84 27.51
C MET A 90 -8.32 -2.76 26.30
N ASN A 91 -7.53 -3.83 26.45
CA ASN A 91 -7.50 -4.91 25.46
C ASN A 91 -8.79 -5.73 25.58
N PHE A 92 -9.47 -5.96 24.45
CA PHE A 92 -10.72 -6.71 24.43
C PHE A 92 -10.68 -7.93 23.50
N LEU A 93 -9.71 -7.98 22.57
CA LEU A 93 -9.57 -9.10 21.65
C LEU A 93 -8.11 -9.24 21.20
N ASN A 94 -7.65 -10.48 21.08
CA ASN A 94 -6.35 -10.81 20.55
C ASN A 94 -6.51 -11.85 19.44
N PHE A 95 -5.98 -11.55 18.27
CA PHE A 95 -5.72 -12.57 17.25
C PHE A 95 -4.31 -13.08 17.46
N ASN A 96 -4.17 -14.37 17.69
CA ASN A 96 -2.88 -15.03 17.83
C ASN A 96 -2.86 -16.30 16.99
N GLU A 97 -1.77 -16.51 16.28
CA GLU A 97 -1.57 -17.70 15.46
C GLU A 97 -0.14 -18.20 15.70
N ASP A 98 0.00 -19.34 16.35
CA ASP A 98 1.31 -19.87 16.73
C ASP A 98 2.03 -20.51 15.55
N SER A 99 1.28 -21.12 14.63
CA SER A 99 1.83 -21.89 13.51
C SER A 99 2.27 -21.04 12.32
N LYS A 100 1.67 -19.84 12.13
CA LYS A 100 1.94 -18.97 10.97
C LYS A 100 1.84 -17.49 11.33
N ASN A 101 2.37 -16.65 10.45
CA ASN A 101 2.19 -15.20 10.58
C ASN A 101 0.83 -14.77 10.00
N LEU A 102 0.13 -13.90 10.74
CA LEU A 102 -1.14 -13.32 10.31
C LEU A 102 -0.93 -12.31 9.20
N MET A 103 0.13 -11.51 9.31
CA MET A 103 0.49 -10.50 8.32
C MET A 103 1.99 -10.23 8.31
N TYR A 104 2.40 -9.47 7.29
CA TYR A 104 3.76 -8.96 7.14
C TYR A 104 3.72 -7.47 6.84
N VAL A 105 4.58 -6.70 7.48
CA VAL A 105 4.69 -5.25 7.29
C VAL A 105 6.00 -4.91 6.60
N PHE A 106 5.97 -4.02 5.62
CA PHE A 106 7.16 -3.57 4.90
C PHE A 106 7.12 -2.07 4.60
N GLU A 107 8.27 -1.48 4.36
CA GLU A 107 8.41 -0.10 3.90
C GLU A 107 8.22 -0.02 2.37
N ASN A 108 7.25 0.78 1.92
CA ASN A 108 6.88 0.87 0.50
C ASN A 108 8.06 1.25 -0.40
N ASP A 109 8.88 2.20 0.03
CA ASP A 109 10.03 2.68 -0.73
C ASP A 109 11.10 1.59 -0.96
N LYS A 110 11.31 0.72 0.04
CA LYS A 110 12.26 -0.39 -0.08
C LYS A 110 11.78 -1.43 -1.08
N ILE A 111 10.52 -1.83 -0.97
CA ILE A 111 9.93 -2.80 -1.89
C ILE A 111 9.85 -2.22 -3.30
N LYS A 112 9.42 -0.96 -3.46
CA LYS A 112 9.36 -0.31 -4.77
C LYS A 112 10.72 -0.32 -5.49
N LYS A 113 11.82 -0.05 -4.80
CA LYS A 113 13.17 -0.10 -5.38
C LYS A 113 13.51 -1.50 -5.90
N ILE A 114 13.17 -2.54 -5.16
CA ILE A 114 13.40 -3.93 -5.56
C ILE A 114 12.60 -4.26 -6.79
N LEU A 115 11.30 -3.93 -6.82
CA LEU A 115 10.43 -4.16 -7.96
C LEU A 115 10.95 -3.47 -9.23
N ILE A 116 11.40 -2.22 -9.12
CA ILE A 116 12.00 -1.48 -10.24
C ILE A 116 13.27 -2.18 -10.75
N ASN A 117 14.11 -2.67 -9.84
CA ASN A 117 15.31 -3.42 -10.22
C ASN A 117 14.97 -4.74 -10.91
N GLU A 118 13.95 -5.47 -10.44
CA GLU A 118 13.49 -6.70 -11.10
C GLU A 118 12.86 -6.41 -12.48
N ILE A 119 12.11 -5.33 -12.66
CA ILE A 119 11.60 -4.86 -13.97
C ILE A 119 12.76 -4.68 -14.96
N LYS A 120 13.84 -3.99 -14.55
CA LYS A 120 15.03 -3.78 -15.37
C LYS A 120 15.73 -5.10 -15.70
N LYS A 121 15.93 -5.96 -14.70
CA LYS A 121 16.60 -7.26 -14.82
C LYS A 121 15.87 -8.22 -15.77
N LYS A 122 14.54 -8.23 -15.70
CA LYS A 122 13.68 -9.01 -16.61
C LYS A 122 13.49 -8.34 -17.99
N LYS A 123 14.13 -7.18 -18.21
CA LYS A 123 14.07 -6.40 -19.47
C LYS A 123 12.63 -6.06 -19.90
N ILE A 124 11.72 -5.85 -18.92
CA ILE A 124 10.34 -5.43 -19.21
C ILE A 124 10.39 -4.01 -19.77
N LYS A 125 9.82 -3.82 -20.97
CA LYS A 125 9.82 -2.52 -21.64
C LYS A 125 9.08 -1.49 -20.82
N THR A 126 9.78 -0.42 -20.43
CA THR A 126 9.21 0.70 -19.69
C THR A 126 9.13 1.94 -20.57
N ILE A 127 7.93 2.50 -20.69
CA ILE A 127 7.63 3.65 -21.54
C ILE A 127 7.27 4.83 -20.64
N LYS A 128 7.99 5.94 -20.78
CA LYS A 128 7.70 7.20 -20.09
C LYS A 128 6.68 7.99 -20.90
N LYS A 129 5.42 7.97 -20.46
CA LYS A 129 4.33 8.67 -21.14
C LYS A 129 3.24 9.04 -20.13
N ASN A 130 2.74 10.27 -20.22
CA ASN A 130 1.52 10.65 -19.53
C ASN A 130 0.32 10.18 -20.37
N ILE A 131 -0.51 9.34 -19.78
CA ILE A 131 -1.74 8.87 -20.39
C ILE A 131 -2.87 9.80 -19.95
N ASN A 132 -3.48 10.48 -20.90
CA ASN A 132 -4.61 11.37 -20.66
C ASN A 132 -5.93 10.74 -21.10
N GLU A 133 -5.90 9.93 -22.15
CA GLU A 133 -7.07 9.27 -22.73
C GLU A 133 -6.77 7.80 -23.03
N LEU A 134 -7.80 6.97 -23.06
CA LEU A 134 -7.66 5.55 -23.34
C LEU A 134 -7.18 5.25 -24.76
N LYS A 135 -7.57 6.07 -25.72
CA LYS A 135 -7.10 5.94 -27.13
C LYS A 135 -5.58 5.98 -27.27
N ASP A 136 -4.88 6.57 -26.30
CA ASP A 136 -3.40 6.52 -26.25
C ASP A 136 -2.84 5.10 -26.15
N LEU A 137 -3.69 4.10 -25.84
CA LEU A 137 -3.36 2.72 -25.56
C LEU A 137 -3.97 1.74 -26.57
N ASP A 138 -4.56 2.21 -27.68
CA ASP A 138 -5.29 1.35 -28.64
C ASP A 138 -4.41 0.31 -29.35
N SER A 139 -3.10 0.48 -29.32
CA SER A 139 -2.15 -0.49 -29.87
C SER A 139 -1.95 -1.74 -28.99
N TYR A 140 -2.58 -1.83 -27.83
CA TYR A 140 -2.49 -2.96 -26.92
C TYR A 140 -3.75 -3.81 -26.90
N ASP A 141 -3.58 -5.13 -26.85
CA ASP A 141 -4.68 -6.10 -26.79
C ASP A 141 -5.41 -6.06 -25.43
N MET A 142 -4.68 -5.72 -24.37
CA MET A 142 -5.24 -5.56 -23.01
C MET A 142 -4.56 -4.39 -22.28
N LYS A 143 -5.34 -3.66 -21.51
CA LYS A 143 -4.89 -2.49 -20.74
C LYS A 143 -5.20 -2.68 -19.26
N ILE A 144 -4.19 -2.63 -18.39
CA ILE A 144 -4.35 -2.75 -16.95
C ILE A 144 -3.99 -1.42 -16.30
N LEU A 145 -4.97 -0.79 -15.66
CA LEU A 145 -4.81 0.56 -15.10
C LEU A 145 -4.52 0.52 -13.60
N CYS A 146 -3.29 0.85 -13.23
CA CYS A 146 -2.79 0.94 -11.85
C CYS A 146 -2.45 2.39 -11.48
N LEU A 147 -3.32 3.33 -11.82
CA LEU A 147 -3.05 4.78 -11.81
C LEU A 147 -3.21 5.45 -10.44
N GLY A 148 -3.66 4.71 -9.40
CA GLY A 148 -4.01 5.30 -8.11
C GLY A 148 -5.29 6.14 -8.16
N ARG A 149 -5.59 6.82 -7.03
CA ARG A 149 -6.93 7.43 -6.79
C ARG A 149 -7.27 8.64 -7.66
N SER A 150 -6.29 9.43 -8.05
CA SER A 150 -6.50 10.78 -8.62
C SER A 150 -6.41 10.85 -10.14
N SER A 151 -6.43 9.73 -10.84
CA SER A 151 -6.28 9.76 -12.30
C SER A 151 -7.56 10.19 -13.00
N LYS A 152 -7.44 11.22 -13.84
CA LYS A 152 -8.51 11.68 -14.74
C LYS A 152 -8.93 10.60 -15.76
N VAL A 153 -8.02 9.70 -16.12
CA VAL A 153 -8.29 8.57 -17.05
C VAL A 153 -9.41 7.69 -16.53
N TYR A 154 -9.51 7.49 -15.22
CA TYR A 154 -10.63 6.74 -14.65
C TYR A 154 -11.99 7.39 -14.89
N GLN A 155 -12.06 8.72 -15.06
CA GLN A 155 -13.32 9.41 -15.31
C GLN A 155 -13.92 9.06 -16.67
N SER A 156 -13.09 8.74 -17.66
CA SER A 156 -13.56 8.28 -18.98
C SER A 156 -14.06 6.85 -19.01
N ILE A 157 -13.71 6.03 -17.99
CA ILE A 157 -14.09 4.62 -17.87
C ILE A 157 -15.25 4.43 -16.89
N ILE A 158 -15.40 5.37 -15.95
CA ILE A 158 -16.33 5.26 -14.84
C ILE A 158 -17.78 5.27 -15.36
N ASP A 159 -18.48 4.18 -15.15
CA ASP A 159 -19.94 4.18 -15.15
C ASP A 159 -20.43 5.22 -14.12
N LYS A 160 -21.45 6.02 -14.48
CA LYS A 160 -22.05 7.07 -13.64
C LYS A 160 -22.54 6.59 -12.27
N ARG A 161 -22.46 5.29 -11.99
CA ARG A 161 -22.90 4.60 -10.78
C ARG A 161 -21.77 4.28 -9.79
N SER A 162 -20.67 5.02 -9.78
CA SER A 162 -19.65 4.86 -8.74
C SER A 162 -20.13 5.45 -7.41
N LEU A 163 -19.90 4.73 -6.30
CA LEU A 163 -20.12 5.25 -4.96
C LEU A 163 -18.89 6.02 -4.50
N ASN A 164 -19.05 7.33 -4.36
CA ASN A 164 -18.00 8.21 -3.83
C ASN A 164 -18.50 8.81 -2.52
N LYS A 165 -17.71 8.66 -1.44
CA LYS A 165 -18.01 9.25 -0.13
C LYS A 165 -16.74 9.88 0.44
N ASP A 166 -16.79 11.17 0.75
CA ASP A 166 -15.80 11.83 1.60
C ASP A 166 -16.21 11.63 3.05
N TYR A 167 -15.34 10.98 3.83
CA TYR A 167 -15.59 10.76 5.26
C TYR A 167 -15.38 11.99 6.12
N LYS A 168 -14.88 13.08 5.54
CA LYS A 168 -14.41 14.27 6.26
C LYS A 168 -13.32 13.96 7.29
N GLU A 169 -12.65 12.84 7.09
CA GLU A 169 -11.55 12.36 7.92
C GLU A 169 -10.24 12.38 7.14
N ILE A 170 -9.15 12.36 7.88
CA ILE A 170 -7.79 12.20 7.38
C ILE A 170 -7.10 11.04 8.08
N ALA A 171 -6.23 10.35 7.36
CA ALA A 171 -5.27 9.44 7.95
C ALA A 171 -3.96 10.18 8.20
N ILE A 172 -3.53 10.26 9.46
CA ILE A 172 -2.21 10.75 9.85
C ILE A 172 -1.31 9.53 9.98
N THR A 173 -0.17 9.55 9.30
CA THR A 173 0.80 8.47 9.33
C THR A 173 2.16 8.97 9.77
N GLY A 174 2.98 8.10 10.30
CA GLY A 174 4.36 8.43 10.66
C GLY A 174 5.13 7.22 11.14
N TYR A 175 6.41 7.41 11.39
CA TYR A 175 7.30 6.40 11.95
C TYR A 175 7.65 6.76 13.39
N VAL A 176 7.71 5.74 14.23
CA VAL A 176 8.14 5.87 15.62
C VAL A 176 9.33 4.96 15.85
N LYS A 177 10.44 5.54 16.36
CA LYS A 177 11.55 4.80 16.94
C LYS A 177 11.34 4.67 18.45
N HIS A 178 11.56 3.48 18.98
CA HIS A 178 11.30 3.14 20.38
C HIS A 178 12.29 2.11 20.93
N ASN A 179 12.27 1.93 22.25
CA ASN A 179 13.03 0.92 22.98
C ASN A 179 12.12 -0.07 23.72
N LEU A 180 10.84 -0.13 23.35
CA LEU A 180 9.87 -1.06 23.94
C LEU A 180 10.22 -2.51 23.55
N LYS A 181 10.03 -3.44 24.47
CA LYS A 181 10.19 -4.88 24.22
C LYS A 181 8.89 -5.47 23.68
N ASN A 182 9.00 -6.45 22.77
CA ASN A 182 7.87 -7.29 22.29
C ASN A 182 6.68 -6.48 21.76
N MET A 183 6.95 -5.53 20.86
CA MET A 183 5.91 -4.72 20.23
C MET A 183 5.12 -5.57 19.24
N ASN A 184 3.82 -5.75 19.49
CA ASN A 184 2.88 -6.41 18.58
C ASN A 184 2.21 -5.40 17.64
N THR A 185 1.64 -5.91 16.56
CA THR A 185 0.65 -5.15 15.79
C THR A 185 -0.56 -4.90 16.66
N ALA A 186 -1.06 -3.67 16.67
CA ALA A 186 -2.19 -3.28 17.50
C ALA A 186 -3.13 -2.33 16.78
N GLN A 187 -4.43 -2.42 17.11
CA GLN A 187 -5.47 -1.50 16.69
C GLN A 187 -6.13 -0.94 17.93
N TYR A 188 -6.12 0.38 18.06
CA TYR A 188 -6.79 1.12 19.13
C TYR A 188 -8.02 1.81 18.57
N PHE A 189 -9.19 1.52 19.13
CA PHE A 189 -10.45 2.21 18.85
C PHE A 189 -10.57 3.35 19.85
N LEU A 190 -10.04 4.51 19.49
CA LEU A 190 -10.01 5.70 20.30
C LEU A 190 -11.22 6.59 20.01
N LYS A 191 -11.58 7.51 20.93
CA LYS A 191 -12.68 8.48 20.73
C LYS A 191 -12.44 9.40 19.54
N ASP A 192 -11.17 9.78 19.32
CA ASP A 192 -10.77 10.63 18.20
C ASP A 192 -10.60 9.87 16.88
N GLY A 193 -10.85 8.55 16.88
CA GLY A 193 -10.78 7.66 15.74
C GLY A 193 -9.73 6.54 15.85
N PRO A 194 -9.79 5.55 14.97
CA PRO A 194 -8.95 4.35 15.07
C PRO A 194 -7.47 4.63 14.77
N LEU A 195 -6.61 4.15 15.67
CA LEU A 195 -5.15 4.21 15.57
C LEU A 195 -4.58 2.81 15.40
N ALA A 196 -3.89 2.55 14.29
CA ALA A 196 -3.15 1.33 14.06
C ALA A 196 -1.66 1.53 14.37
N ILE A 197 -1.04 0.52 14.97
CA ILE A 197 0.40 0.42 15.22
C ILE A 197 0.91 -0.81 14.46
N LEU A 198 1.85 -0.59 13.56
CA LEU A 198 2.39 -1.59 12.66
C LEU A 198 3.91 -1.68 12.79
N PRO A 199 4.44 -2.57 13.64
CA PRO A 199 5.88 -2.81 13.73
C PRO A 199 6.45 -3.24 12.37
N PHE A 200 7.59 -2.67 11.98
CA PHE A 200 8.31 -3.05 10.77
C PHE A 200 9.81 -3.29 11.02
N SER A 201 10.23 -3.19 12.28
CA SER A 201 11.52 -3.64 12.78
C SER A 201 11.48 -3.78 14.31
N LYS A 202 12.53 -4.33 14.91
CA LYS A 202 12.64 -4.54 16.36
C LYS A 202 12.39 -3.25 17.18
N ASN A 203 12.78 -2.10 16.67
CA ASN A 203 12.72 -0.82 17.37
C ASN A 203 12.00 0.29 16.59
N LYS A 204 11.20 -0.08 15.59
CA LYS A 204 10.42 0.87 14.79
C LYS A 204 9.06 0.30 14.45
N PHE A 205 8.06 1.15 14.54
CA PHE A 205 6.74 0.91 13.98
C PHE A 205 6.27 2.12 13.16
N SER A 206 5.35 1.89 12.26
CA SER A 206 4.54 2.94 11.68
C SER A 206 3.19 3.01 12.39
N PHE A 207 2.61 4.18 12.41
CA PHE A 207 1.24 4.36 12.86
C PHE A 207 0.38 4.92 11.72
N VAL A 208 -0.91 4.59 11.78
CA VAL A 208 -1.96 5.17 10.94
C VAL A 208 -3.11 5.54 11.86
N TRP A 209 -3.41 6.82 11.96
CA TRP A 209 -4.47 7.32 12.81
C TRP A 209 -5.50 8.08 11.98
N SER A 210 -6.72 7.56 11.93
CA SER A 210 -7.84 8.21 11.22
C SER A 210 -8.53 9.14 12.17
N VAL A 211 -8.60 10.42 11.82
CA VAL A 211 -9.19 11.48 12.66
C VAL A 211 -10.01 12.44 11.82
N ASP A 212 -10.91 13.19 12.47
CA ASP A 212 -11.66 14.26 11.82
C ASP A 212 -10.73 15.35 11.28
N LYS A 213 -11.03 15.88 10.08
CA LYS A 213 -10.26 16.96 9.44
C LYS A 213 -10.18 18.23 10.31
N GLU A 214 -11.17 18.47 11.14
CA GLU A 214 -11.21 19.64 12.02
C GLU A 214 -10.05 19.66 13.03
N LEU A 215 -9.52 18.49 13.40
CA LEU A 215 -8.35 18.37 14.26
C LEU A 215 -7.06 18.93 13.64
N LEU A 216 -7.00 19.08 12.31
CA LEU A 216 -5.87 19.72 11.63
C LEU A 216 -5.72 21.22 11.96
N LYS A 217 -6.76 21.85 12.47
CA LYS A 217 -6.72 23.27 12.91
C LYS A 217 -5.88 23.48 14.19
N LYS A 218 -5.53 22.38 14.89
CA LYS A 218 -4.67 22.37 16.09
C LYS A 218 -3.22 22.08 15.69
N ASP A 219 -2.29 22.23 16.63
CA ASP A 219 -0.93 21.72 16.46
C ASP A 219 -0.95 20.19 16.39
N ILE A 220 -1.04 19.69 15.16
CA ILE A 220 -1.17 18.26 14.84
C ILE A 220 0.02 17.45 15.36
N ASN A 221 1.22 18.02 15.38
CA ASN A 221 2.42 17.33 15.81
C ASN A 221 2.38 17.06 17.31
N SER A 222 2.04 18.06 18.10
CA SER A 222 1.87 17.93 19.55
C SER A 222 0.71 17.01 19.89
N PHE A 223 -0.40 17.10 19.15
CA PHE A 223 -1.57 16.24 19.34
C PHE A 223 -1.24 14.76 19.11
N VAL A 224 -0.63 14.43 17.97
CA VAL A 224 -0.20 13.05 17.63
C VAL A 224 0.79 12.53 18.67
N LYS A 225 1.78 13.37 19.06
CA LYS A 225 2.80 12.98 20.03
C LYS A 225 2.19 12.66 21.39
N SER A 226 1.28 13.50 21.86
CA SER A 226 0.58 13.30 23.13
C SER A 226 -0.22 12.00 23.13
N LYS A 227 -1.01 11.74 22.07
CA LYS A 227 -1.83 10.52 21.98
C LYS A 227 -0.97 9.24 21.89
N ILE A 228 0.11 9.27 21.13
CA ILE A 228 1.02 8.11 21.07
C ILE A 228 1.71 7.86 22.42
N TYR A 229 2.08 8.91 23.16
CA TYR A 229 2.63 8.77 24.50
C TYR A 229 1.63 8.15 25.48
N GLU A 230 0.37 8.58 25.40
CA GLU A 230 -0.72 8.04 26.20
C GLU A 230 -0.94 6.55 25.94
N VAL A 231 -1.10 6.18 24.66
CA VAL A 231 -1.35 4.79 24.22
C VAL A 231 -0.19 3.86 24.59
N LEU A 232 1.05 4.31 24.42
CA LEU A 232 2.24 3.52 24.71
C LEU A 232 2.71 3.59 26.16
N LYS A 233 2.11 4.46 26.96
CA LYS A 233 2.52 4.74 28.36
C LYS A 233 4.01 5.07 28.49
N THR A 234 4.60 5.72 27.49
CA THR A 234 6.01 6.11 27.48
C THR A 234 6.27 7.37 26.66
N LYS A 235 7.22 8.20 27.14
CA LYS A 235 7.74 9.38 26.43
C LYS A 235 9.07 9.09 25.69
N LYS A 236 9.65 7.89 25.86
CA LYS A 236 10.94 7.50 25.28
C LYS A 236 10.80 7.03 23.83
N ILE A 237 10.23 7.90 22.97
CA ILE A 237 10.02 7.64 21.56
C ILE A 237 10.40 8.86 20.70
N GLN A 238 10.71 8.61 19.43
CA GLN A 238 10.97 9.64 18.43
C GLN A 238 10.04 9.44 17.25
N ILE A 239 9.24 10.46 16.92
CA ILE A 239 8.32 10.44 15.78
C ILE A 239 9.00 11.12 14.60
N SER A 240 8.85 10.55 13.42
CA SER A 240 9.41 11.06 12.17
C SER A 240 8.51 10.73 10.97
N ASN A 241 8.79 11.33 9.81
CA ASN A 241 8.10 11.07 8.54
C ASN A 241 6.58 11.23 8.62
N GLN A 242 6.08 12.15 9.44
CA GLN A 242 4.66 12.39 9.58
C GLN A 242 4.06 12.97 8.32
N GLN A 243 2.95 12.42 7.88
CA GLN A 243 2.19 12.83 6.69
C GLN A 243 0.70 12.65 6.95
N SER A 244 -0.14 13.38 6.21
CA SER A 244 -1.59 13.25 6.28
C SER A 244 -2.19 13.01 4.90
N TYR A 245 -3.26 12.19 4.85
CA TYR A 245 -3.96 11.81 3.64
C TYR A 245 -5.47 11.89 3.84
N PRO A 246 -6.22 12.51 2.91
CA PRO A 246 -7.68 12.51 3.00
C PRO A 246 -8.23 11.08 2.86
N LEU A 247 -9.22 10.74 3.67
CA LEU A 247 -9.93 9.49 3.62
C LEU A 247 -11.20 9.64 2.77
N MET A 248 -11.27 8.86 1.71
CA MET A 248 -12.39 8.85 0.77
C MET A 248 -12.72 7.41 0.37
N LEU A 249 -13.99 7.09 0.28
CA LEU A 249 -14.46 5.89 -0.38
C LEU A 249 -14.67 6.18 -1.86
N ASN A 250 -14.13 5.33 -2.70
CA ASN A 250 -14.42 5.31 -4.13
C ASN A 250 -14.59 3.85 -4.54
N LEU A 251 -15.82 3.42 -4.67
CA LEU A 251 -16.18 2.08 -5.13
C LEU A 251 -16.75 2.18 -6.54
N LYS A 252 -16.16 1.44 -7.44
CA LYS A 252 -16.65 1.25 -8.79
C LYS A 252 -17.57 0.04 -8.82
N ARG A 253 -18.61 0.08 -9.63
CA ARG A 253 -19.49 -1.07 -9.83
C ARG A 253 -18.82 -2.17 -10.65
N THR A 254 -17.97 -1.78 -11.59
CA THR A 254 -17.16 -2.69 -12.42
C THR A 254 -15.72 -2.23 -12.47
N TYR A 255 -14.78 -3.17 -12.47
CA TYR A 255 -13.34 -2.92 -12.56
C TYR A 255 -12.77 -3.38 -13.90
N TYR A 256 -13.61 -3.70 -14.84
CA TYR A 256 -13.25 -4.07 -16.22
C TYR A 256 -14.24 -3.45 -17.19
N LYS A 257 -13.79 -3.21 -18.42
CA LYS A 257 -14.61 -2.77 -19.55
C LYS A 257 -13.89 -3.17 -20.83
N ASN A 258 -14.49 -4.06 -21.62
CA ASN A 258 -13.88 -4.62 -22.85
C ASN A 258 -12.47 -5.19 -22.56
N ASP A 259 -11.44 -4.54 -23.11
CA ASP A 259 -10.02 -4.87 -23.01
C ASP A 259 -9.26 -4.13 -21.88
N ILE A 260 -10.00 -3.55 -20.93
CA ILE A 260 -9.45 -2.78 -19.81
C ILE A 260 -9.76 -3.46 -18.49
#